data_b7a85759fb98baddb5007440303ff283
#
_entry.id   b7a85759fb98baddb5007440303ff283
#
_cell.length_a   1.000
_cell.length_b   1.000
_cell.length_c   1.000
_cell.angle_alpha   90.00
_cell.angle_beta   90.00
_cell.angle_gamma   90.00
#
_symmetry.space_group_name_H-M   'P 1'
#
loop_
_entity.id
_entity.type
_entity.pdbx_description
1 polymer ?
#
loop_
_entity_poly.entity_id
_entity_poly.type
_entity_poly.pdbx_seq_one_letter_code
_entity_poly.pdbx_strand_id
1 'polypeptide(L)'
;MAQAVADFEALPDDASRAEFVEEPPLIGDAAWDAAIAALAVHLCRLGNFDRTPEWTRAGERYSPRIAWLTLPPESTMQAFVYQRTPIYFKARGVMLDEANLVSV
;
A
#
# COMPACT_ATOMS: atom_id res chain seq x y z
N MET A 1 3.85 -1.90 -7.74
CA MET A 1 3.44 -2.53 -6.47
C MET A 1 3.40 -4.06 -6.52
N ALA A 2 2.95 -4.62 -7.63
CA ALA A 2 2.92 -6.08 -7.77
C ALA A 2 4.32 -6.71 -7.62
N GLN A 3 5.36 -6.05 -8.12
CA GLN A 3 6.74 -6.54 -7.97
C GLN A 3 7.17 -6.56 -6.49
N ALA A 4 6.81 -5.54 -5.72
CA ALA A 4 7.13 -5.52 -4.29
C ALA A 4 6.41 -6.65 -3.54
N VAL A 5 5.18 -6.95 -3.90
CA VAL A 5 4.43 -8.08 -3.32
C VAL A 5 5.13 -9.40 -3.66
N ALA A 6 5.49 -9.59 -4.93
CA ALA A 6 6.19 -10.80 -5.36
C ALA A 6 7.54 -10.96 -4.66
N ASP A 7 8.30 -9.87 -4.53
CA ASP A 7 9.60 -9.89 -3.86
C ASP A 7 9.46 -10.26 -2.38
N PHE A 8 8.45 -9.71 -1.70
CA PHE A 8 8.17 -10.04 -0.31
C PHE A 8 7.80 -11.51 -0.15
N GLU A 9 6.93 -12.02 -1.00
CA GLU A 9 6.49 -13.42 -0.94
C GLU A 9 7.62 -14.39 -1.20
N ALA A 10 8.64 -13.99 -1.96
CA ALA A 10 9.80 -14.81 -2.27
C ALA A 10 10.84 -14.85 -1.14
N LEU A 11 10.71 -14.02 -0.11
CA LEU A 11 11.67 -14.00 1.00
C LEU A 11 11.57 -15.26 1.84
N PRO A 12 12.73 -15.82 2.31
CA PRO A 12 12.76 -17.16 2.90
C PRO A 12 12.24 -17.25 4.33
N ASP A 13 12.25 -16.16 5.11
CA ASP A 13 11.90 -16.20 6.52
C ASP A 13 11.29 -14.90 7.03
N ASP A 14 10.79 -14.94 8.27
CA ASP A 14 10.13 -13.79 8.89
C ASP A 14 11.08 -12.63 9.19
N ALA A 15 12.35 -12.93 9.48
CA ALA A 15 13.34 -11.87 9.73
C ALA A 15 13.60 -11.04 8.48
N SER A 16 13.77 -11.69 7.32
CA SER A 16 13.94 -11.01 6.03
C SER A 16 12.68 -10.20 5.67
N ARG A 17 11.50 -10.75 5.94
CA ARG A 17 10.23 -10.07 5.68
C ARG A 17 10.05 -8.87 6.59
N ALA A 18 10.44 -8.95 7.86
CA ALA A 18 10.40 -7.82 8.78
C ALA A 18 11.29 -6.67 8.30
N GLU A 19 12.49 -6.99 7.80
CA GLU A 19 13.38 -5.98 7.21
C GLU A 19 12.77 -5.34 5.97
N PHE A 20 12.07 -6.09 5.15
CA PHE A 20 11.46 -5.60 3.92
C PHE A 20 10.41 -4.52 4.20
N VAL A 21 9.72 -4.59 5.34
CA VAL A 21 8.68 -3.62 5.71
C VAL A 21 9.16 -2.55 6.69
N GLU A 22 10.48 -2.37 6.86
CA GLU A 22 11.03 -1.26 7.62
C GLU A 22 10.71 0.07 6.93
N GLU A 23 10.63 1.14 7.72
CA GLU A 23 10.24 2.44 7.20
C GLU A 23 11.20 2.96 6.13
N PRO A 24 10.73 3.15 4.88
CA PRO A 24 11.51 3.85 3.88
C PRO A 24 11.43 5.36 4.12
N PRO A 25 12.40 6.13 3.59
CA PRO A 25 12.32 7.60 3.65
C PRO A 25 11.05 8.12 2.98
N LEU A 26 10.53 9.23 3.48
CA LEU A 26 9.45 9.95 2.80
C LEU A 26 9.98 10.50 1.47
N ILE A 27 9.16 10.40 0.42
CA ILE A 27 9.54 10.92 -0.89
C ILE A 27 8.97 12.32 -1.15
N GLY A 28 8.14 12.83 -0.24
CA GLY A 28 7.59 14.19 -0.34
C GLY A 28 6.28 14.28 -1.12
N ASP A 29 5.75 13.16 -1.59
CA ASP A 29 4.43 13.10 -2.24
C ASP A 29 3.47 12.39 -1.30
N ALA A 30 2.49 13.12 -0.76
CA ALA A 30 1.58 12.59 0.26
C ALA A 30 0.83 11.33 -0.22
N ALA A 31 0.42 11.28 -1.47
CA ALA A 31 -0.30 10.13 -2.01
C ALA A 31 0.60 8.90 -2.07
N TRP A 32 1.84 9.05 -2.54
CA TRP A 32 2.77 7.92 -2.63
C TRP A 32 3.32 7.52 -1.27
N ASP A 33 3.55 8.47 -0.37
CA ASP A 33 3.95 8.15 1.00
C ASP A 33 2.86 7.35 1.72
N ALA A 34 1.60 7.71 1.50
CA ALA A 34 0.47 6.95 2.01
C ALA A 34 0.36 5.56 1.37
N ALA A 35 0.56 5.48 0.05
CA ALA A 35 0.51 4.22 -0.69
C ALA A 35 1.58 3.24 -0.21
N ILE A 36 2.78 3.73 0.06
CA ILE A 36 3.89 2.91 0.57
C ILE A 36 3.52 2.33 1.94
N ALA A 37 2.92 3.13 2.83
CA ALA A 37 2.47 2.63 4.14
C ALA A 37 1.35 1.58 3.98
N ALA A 38 0.38 1.82 3.10
CA ALA A 38 -0.68 0.86 2.84
C ALA A 38 -0.13 -0.45 2.26
N LEU A 39 0.86 -0.36 1.37
CA LEU A 39 1.53 -1.53 0.82
C LEU A 39 2.23 -2.33 1.92
N ALA A 40 2.92 -1.66 2.86
CA ALA A 40 3.55 -2.35 3.98
C ALA A 40 2.53 -3.09 4.84
N VAL A 41 1.36 -2.50 5.08
CA VAL A 41 0.26 -3.18 5.79
C VAL A 41 -0.20 -4.41 5.02
N HIS A 42 -0.36 -4.28 3.69
CA HIS A 42 -0.74 -5.40 2.84
C HIS A 42 0.27 -6.55 2.95
N LEU A 43 1.56 -6.24 2.89
CA LEU A 43 2.62 -7.23 3.00
C LEU A 43 2.62 -7.91 4.37
N CYS A 44 2.40 -7.18 5.44
CA CYS A 44 2.28 -7.75 6.79
C CYS A 44 1.12 -8.73 6.88
N ARG A 45 0.01 -8.44 6.21
CA ARG A 45 -1.14 -9.37 6.18
C ARG A 45 -0.81 -10.64 5.40
N LEU A 46 -0.11 -10.51 4.27
CA LEU A 46 0.34 -11.66 3.49
C LEU A 46 1.32 -12.54 4.29
N GLY A 47 2.18 -11.93 5.10
CA GLY A 47 3.15 -12.63 5.93
C GLY A 47 2.57 -13.15 7.24
N ASN A 48 1.28 -12.94 7.52
CA ASN A 48 0.62 -13.30 8.78
C ASN A 48 1.28 -12.69 10.01
N PHE A 49 1.78 -11.47 9.89
CA PHE A 49 2.36 -10.74 11.02
C PHE A 49 1.24 -10.32 11.97
N ASP A 50 1.47 -10.46 13.27
CA ASP A 50 0.49 -10.08 14.30
C ASP A 50 0.25 -8.56 14.34
N ARG A 51 1.27 -7.77 14.02
CA ARG A 51 1.23 -6.31 14.08
C ARG A 51 1.87 -5.69 12.85
N THR A 52 1.34 -4.54 12.45
CA THR A 52 1.97 -3.69 11.45
C THR A 52 2.96 -2.74 12.14
N PRO A 53 4.06 -2.35 11.46
CA PRO A 53 4.99 -1.35 12.00
C PRO A 53 4.27 -0.03 12.33
N GLU A 54 4.66 0.62 13.43
CA GLU A 54 4.02 1.86 13.86
C GLU A 54 4.10 2.98 12.82
N TRP A 55 5.19 3.03 12.05
CA TRP A 55 5.36 4.08 11.06
C TRP A 55 4.24 4.09 10.00
N THR A 56 3.60 2.95 9.76
CA THR A 56 2.49 2.88 8.78
C THR A 56 1.27 3.67 9.23
N ARG A 57 1.21 4.06 10.49
CA ARG A 57 0.13 4.84 11.09
C ARG A 57 0.50 6.29 11.38
N ALA A 58 1.72 6.71 10.99
CA ALA A 58 2.15 8.09 11.16
C ALA A 58 1.30 9.04 10.30
N GLY A 59 1.07 10.26 10.78
CA GLY A 59 0.22 11.22 10.07
C GLY A 59 0.66 11.52 8.64
N GLU A 60 1.96 11.59 8.40
CA GLU A 60 2.51 11.82 7.07
C GLU A 60 2.32 10.63 6.11
N ARG A 61 1.81 9.52 6.61
CA ARG A 61 1.48 8.33 5.81
C ARG A 61 -0.01 8.26 5.45
N TYR A 62 -0.71 9.40 5.52
CA TYR A 62 -2.11 9.53 5.09
C TYR A 62 -2.19 10.68 4.09
N SER A 63 -2.89 10.46 2.99
CA SER A 63 -3.11 11.52 2.01
C SER A 63 -4.24 12.43 2.52
N PRO A 64 -4.06 13.76 2.54
CA PRO A 64 -5.11 14.68 2.97
C PRO A 64 -6.27 14.78 1.97
N ARG A 65 -6.06 14.31 0.76
CA ARG A 65 -7.09 14.27 -0.30
C ARG A 65 -7.13 12.89 -0.92
N ILE A 66 -8.29 12.50 -1.42
CA ILE A 66 -8.42 11.24 -2.15
C ILE A 66 -7.52 11.28 -3.39
N ALA A 67 -6.64 10.31 -3.51
CA ALA A 67 -5.71 10.17 -4.62
C ALA A 67 -6.02 8.90 -5.41
N TRP A 68 -6.13 9.03 -6.72
CA TRP A 68 -6.39 7.93 -7.65
C TRP A 68 -5.07 7.55 -8.32
N LEU A 69 -4.37 6.55 -7.79
CA LEU A 69 -3.01 6.23 -8.20
C LEU A 69 -2.93 5.66 -9.63
N THR A 70 -3.97 5.00 -10.09
CA THR A 70 -3.97 4.30 -11.37
C THR A 70 -4.96 4.84 -12.37
N LEU A 71 -5.67 5.93 -12.02
CA LEU A 71 -6.67 6.54 -12.90
C LEU A 71 -6.44 8.03 -13.04
N PRO A 72 -6.71 8.61 -14.22
CA PRO A 72 -6.79 10.05 -14.35
C PRO A 72 -8.00 10.60 -13.59
N PRO A 73 -7.95 11.86 -13.11
CA PRO A 73 -9.03 12.43 -12.30
C PRO A 73 -10.40 12.47 -13.01
N GLU A 74 -10.41 12.55 -14.33
CA GLU A 74 -11.63 12.61 -15.15
C GLU A 74 -12.21 11.24 -15.51
N SER A 75 -11.61 10.15 -15.01
CA SER A 75 -12.06 8.81 -15.37
C SER A 75 -13.45 8.50 -14.82
N THR A 76 -14.26 7.81 -15.63
CA THR A 76 -15.56 7.31 -15.20
C THR A 76 -15.46 6.01 -14.41
N MET A 77 -14.24 5.47 -14.25
CA MET A 77 -13.99 4.20 -13.56
C MET A 77 -13.73 4.36 -12.06
N GLN A 78 -13.87 5.56 -11.52
CA GLN A 78 -13.55 5.82 -10.10
C GLN A 78 -14.36 4.94 -9.14
N ALA A 79 -15.67 4.81 -9.37
CA ALA A 79 -16.52 3.99 -8.50
C ALA A 79 -16.08 2.52 -8.51
N PHE A 80 -15.73 2.00 -9.67
CA PHE A 80 -15.25 0.63 -9.82
C PHE A 80 -13.94 0.42 -9.04
N VAL A 81 -12.98 1.32 -9.22
CA VAL A 81 -11.69 1.24 -8.53
C VAL A 81 -11.86 1.41 -7.02
N TYR A 82 -12.73 2.34 -6.60
CA TYR A 82 -13.01 2.53 -5.18
C TYR A 82 -13.50 1.25 -4.52
N GLN A 83 -14.44 0.54 -5.16
CA GLN A 83 -14.97 -0.72 -4.63
C GLN A 83 -13.91 -1.80 -4.51
N ARG A 84 -12.91 -1.80 -5.40
CA ARG A 84 -11.85 -2.79 -5.43
C ARG A 84 -10.61 -2.38 -4.63
N THR A 85 -10.61 -1.20 -4.05
CA THR A 85 -9.49 -0.71 -3.25
C THR A 85 -9.47 -1.41 -1.89
N PRO A 86 -8.35 -2.03 -1.48
CA PRO A 86 -8.23 -2.61 -0.15
C PRO A 86 -8.43 -1.57 0.95
N ILE A 87 -9.01 -2.00 2.08
CA ILE A 87 -9.40 -1.09 3.16
C ILE A 87 -8.23 -0.26 3.71
N TYR A 88 -7.05 -0.83 3.82
CA TYR A 88 -5.89 -0.12 4.36
C TYR A 88 -5.37 0.96 3.40
N PHE A 89 -5.63 0.84 2.11
CA PHE A 89 -5.40 1.92 1.14
C PHE A 89 -6.48 3.00 1.27
N LYS A 90 -7.76 2.60 1.32
CA LYS A 90 -8.86 3.54 1.52
C LYS A 90 -8.69 4.38 2.76
N ALA A 91 -8.30 3.75 3.86
CA ALA A 91 -8.11 4.42 5.15
C ALA A 91 -7.05 5.52 5.07
N ARG A 92 -6.11 5.41 4.13
CA ARG A 92 -5.03 6.39 3.92
C ARG A 92 -5.33 7.37 2.80
N GLY A 93 -6.52 7.31 2.21
CA GLY A 93 -6.95 8.23 1.17
C GLY A 93 -6.40 7.93 -0.22
N VAL A 94 -5.86 6.73 -0.44
CA VAL A 94 -5.31 6.33 -1.74
C VAL A 94 -6.12 5.19 -2.33
N MET A 95 -6.52 5.37 -3.58
CA MET A 95 -7.40 4.44 -4.29
C MET A 95 -6.63 3.76 -5.42
N LEU A 96 -6.68 2.44 -5.45
CA LEU A 96 -6.17 1.65 -6.56
C LEU A 96 -6.90 0.32 -6.61
N ASP A 97 -6.99 -0.27 -7.79
CA ASP A 97 -7.59 -1.59 -7.97
C ASP A 97 -6.66 -2.65 -7.34
N GLU A 98 -7.21 -3.54 -6.53
CA GLU A 98 -6.47 -4.62 -5.89
C GLU A 98 -5.69 -5.49 -6.89
N ALA A 99 -6.12 -5.53 -8.14
CA ALA A 99 -5.41 -6.25 -9.21
C ALA A 99 -3.98 -5.71 -9.41
N ASN A 100 -3.71 -4.46 -9.04
CA ASN A 100 -2.37 -3.88 -9.12
C ASN A 100 -1.40 -4.44 -8.09
N LEU A 101 -1.91 -5.20 -7.12
CA LEU A 101 -1.10 -5.84 -6.08
C LEU A 101 -0.80 -7.30 -6.40
N VAL A 102 -1.32 -7.81 -7.49
CA VAL A 102 -1.15 -9.22 -7.90
C VAL A 102 -0.20 -9.28 -9.07
N SER A 103 0.83 -10.12 -8.94
CA SER A 103 1.75 -10.41 -10.03
C SER A 103 1.09 -11.39 -11.01
N VAL A 104 1.19 -11.10 -12.30
CA VAL A 104 0.63 -11.94 -13.34
C VAL A 104 1.72 -12.75 -14.00
#